data_10bb07a2140c282615ccfa5127e16a3b
#
_entry.id   10bb07a2140c282615ccfa5127e16a3b
#
_cell.length_a   1.000
_cell.length_b   1.000
_cell.length_c   1.000
_cell.angle_alpha   90.00
_cell.angle_beta   90.00
_cell.angle_gamma   90.00
#
_symmetry.space_group_name_H-M   'P 1'
#
loop_
_entity.id
_entity.type
_entity.pdbx_description
1 polymer ?
#
loop_
_entity_poly.entity_id
_entity_poly.type
_entity_poly.pdbx_seq_one_letter_code
_entity_poly.pdbx_strand_id
1 'polypeptide(L)'
;MINNLQKNLIEKDSIYGAQNYSPLPIVLNKGKGVYLWDVDGNKYLDMMSAYSAVSHGHSHPALVKVLIEQAQKLAITSRAFYTEPFSYYIEKLSKISGFSSVLAMNTGAEAVETAIKASRRWGYFSKGIEENKAEIIVANGNFQQLFLLYFLRFL
;
A
#
# COMPACT_ATOMS: atom_id res chain seq x y z
N MET A 1 -11.98 -21.01 23.77
CA MET A 1 -11.54 -22.15 22.91
C MET A 1 -11.71 -21.68 21.47
N ILE A 2 -10.70 -21.86 20.62
CA ILE A 2 -10.77 -21.51 19.17
C ILE A 2 -11.73 -22.51 18.51
N ASN A 3 -12.74 -22.01 17.80
CA ASN A 3 -13.74 -22.82 17.10
C ASN A 3 -13.10 -23.63 15.95
N ASN A 4 -13.75 -24.71 15.55
CA ASN A 4 -13.28 -25.57 14.45
C ASN A 4 -13.11 -24.81 13.12
N LEU A 5 -13.94 -23.79 12.85
CA LEU A 5 -13.82 -22.97 11.64
C LEU A 5 -12.52 -22.15 11.64
N GLN A 6 -12.21 -21.47 12.74
CA GLN A 6 -10.99 -20.66 12.85
C GLN A 6 -9.73 -21.52 12.72
N LYS A 7 -9.70 -22.69 13.38
CA LYS A 7 -8.60 -23.65 13.24
C LYS A 7 -8.40 -24.12 11.80
N ASN A 8 -9.48 -24.50 11.13
CA ASN A 8 -9.43 -24.96 9.74
C ASN A 8 -8.91 -23.88 8.79
N LEU A 9 -9.30 -22.61 8.99
CA LEU A 9 -8.83 -21.50 8.17
C LEU A 9 -7.34 -21.22 8.39
N ILE A 10 -6.87 -21.25 9.64
CA ILE A 10 -5.44 -21.10 9.97
C ILE A 10 -4.62 -22.25 9.38
N GLU A 11 -5.12 -23.49 9.47
CA GLU A 11 -4.46 -24.66 8.89
C GLU A 11 -4.35 -24.56 7.36
N LYS A 12 -5.38 -24.10 6.68
CA LYS A 12 -5.32 -23.83 5.23
C LYS A 12 -4.25 -22.80 4.87
N ASP A 13 -4.19 -21.70 5.60
CA ASP A 13 -3.16 -20.68 5.39
C ASP A 13 -1.76 -21.26 5.63
N SER A 14 -1.59 -22.07 6.68
CA SER A 14 -0.34 -22.75 6.99
C SER A 14 0.11 -23.76 5.92
N ILE A 15 -0.83 -24.45 5.28
CA ILE A 15 -0.52 -25.45 4.25
C ILE A 15 -0.24 -24.82 2.90
N TYR A 16 -1.04 -23.82 2.50
CA TYR A 16 -1.02 -23.26 1.14
C TYR A 16 -0.34 -21.90 1.05
N GLY A 17 -0.14 -21.20 2.17
CA GLY A 17 0.56 -19.91 2.24
C GLY A 17 2.07 -20.08 2.35
N ALA A 18 2.81 -19.10 1.83
CA ALA A 18 4.24 -19.01 2.10
C ALA A 18 4.47 -18.63 3.56
N GLN A 19 5.38 -19.31 4.25
CA GLN A 19 5.69 -19.09 5.68
C GLN A 19 6.59 -17.84 5.87
N ASN A 20 6.24 -16.73 5.23
CA ASN A 20 7.01 -15.48 5.26
C ASN A 20 6.54 -14.50 6.35
N TYR A 21 5.49 -14.85 7.11
CA TYR A 21 4.93 -14.04 8.18
C TYR A 21 4.44 -14.93 9.33
N SER A 22 4.32 -14.37 10.53
CA SER A 22 3.78 -15.06 11.71
C SER A 22 2.55 -14.29 12.22
N PRO A 23 1.37 -14.48 11.62
CA PRO A 23 0.16 -13.79 12.03
C PRO A 23 -0.34 -14.25 13.40
N LEU A 24 -1.07 -13.37 14.09
CA LEU A 24 -1.79 -13.75 15.30
C LEU A 24 -2.86 -14.81 14.96
N PRO A 25 -3.14 -15.78 15.85
CA PRO A 25 -4.08 -16.86 15.59
C PRO A 25 -5.55 -16.41 15.69
N ILE A 26 -5.90 -15.36 14.95
CA ILE A 26 -7.22 -14.74 14.90
C ILE A 26 -7.61 -14.58 13.43
N VAL A 27 -8.77 -15.11 13.05
CA VAL A 27 -9.28 -15.00 11.67
C VAL A 27 -10.36 -13.93 11.64
N LEU A 28 -10.00 -12.75 11.18
CA LEU A 28 -10.90 -11.60 11.06
C LEU A 28 -11.76 -11.72 9.79
N ASN A 29 -13.06 -11.40 9.89
CA ASN A 29 -13.99 -11.44 8.76
C ASN A 29 -14.88 -10.21 8.62
N LYS A 30 -14.89 -9.30 9.59
CA LYS A 30 -15.73 -8.12 9.58
C LYS A 30 -15.03 -6.94 10.22
N GLY A 31 -15.20 -5.75 9.63
CA GLY A 31 -14.74 -4.48 10.19
C GLY A 31 -15.81 -3.39 10.08
N LYS A 32 -15.92 -2.55 11.11
CA LYS A 32 -16.77 -1.36 11.10
C LYS A 32 -16.22 -0.29 12.04
N GLY A 33 -15.91 0.88 11.51
CA GLY A 33 -15.30 1.96 12.27
C GLY A 33 -13.98 1.52 12.90
N VAL A 34 -13.86 1.60 14.20
CA VAL A 34 -12.66 1.20 14.96
C VAL A 34 -12.69 -0.25 15.44
N TYR A 35 -13.69 -1.03 15.02
CA TYR A 35 -13.87 -2.40 15.51
C TYR A 35 -13.70 -3.43 14.42
N LEU A 36 -13.12 -4.57 14.81
CA LEU A 36 -13.01 -5.80 14.02
C LEU A 36 -13.76 -6.93 14.72
N TRP A 37 -14.17 -7.91 13.94
CA TRP A 37 -14.74 -9.17 14.46
C TRP A 37 -14.06 -10.34 13.78
N ASP A 38 -13.83 -11.40 14.56
CA ASP A 38 -13.38 -12.65 14.02
C ASP A 38 -14.55 -13.53 13.53
N VAL A 39 -14.20 -14.69 12.96
CA VAL A 39 -15.18 -15.67 12.45
C VAL A 39 -16.02 -16.30 13.56
N ASP A 40 -15.60 -16.20 14.80
CA ASP A 40 -16.32 -16.68 15.99
C ASP A 40 -17.24 -15.61 16.60
N GLY A 41 -17.21 -14.37 16.05
CA GLY A 41 -18.03 -13.26 16.48
C GLY A 41 -17.42 -12.43 17.62
N ASN A 42 -16.21 -12.72 18.05
CA ASN A 42 -15.53 -11.91 19.07
C ASN A 42 -15.20 -10.54 18.49
N LYS A 43 -15.41 -9.51 19.31
CA LYS A 43 -15.18 -8.11 18.92
C LYS A 43 -13.86 -7.60 19.48
N TYR A 44 -13.09 -6.93 18.64
CA TYR A 44 -11.79 -6.33 18.97
C TYR A 44 -11.80 -4.83 18.68
N LEU A 45 -11.11 -4.05 19.48
CA LEU A 45 -10.76 -2.67 19.17
C LEU A 45 -9.46 -2.70 18.33
N ASP A 46 -9.51 -2.18 17.12
CA ASP A 46 -8.35 -2.13 16.23
C ASP A 46 -7.44 -0.94 16.59
N MET A 47 -6.37 -1.23 17.32
CA MET A 47 -5.34 -0.25 17.67
C MET A 47 -4.19 -0.21 16.66
N MET A 48 -4.20 -1.08 15.63
CA MET A 48 -3.16 -1.16 14.60
C MET A 48 -3.54 -0.41 13.32
N SER A 49 -4.83 -0.40 12.97
CA SER A 49 -5.40 0.28 11.76
C SER A 49 -4.64 -0.03 10.48
N ALA A 50 -4.20 -1.29 10.30
CA ALA A 50 -3.37 -1.74 9.17
C ALA A 50 -2.18 -0.78 8.94
N TYR A 51 -1.44 -0.45 9.99
CA TYR A 51 -0.32 0.52 9.97
C TYR A 51 -0.72 1.90 9.43
N SER A 52 -1.86 2.42 9.91
CA SER A 52 -2.48 3.69 9.52
C SER A 52 -3.16 3.71 8.12
N ALA A 53 -3.21 2.59 7.41
CA ALA A 53 -3.92 2.52 6.14
C ALA A 53 -5.46 2.68 6.29
N VAL A 54 -6.00 2.32 7.46
CA VAL A 54 -7.44 2.38 7.77
C VAL A 54 -7.77 3.59 8.66
N SER A 55 -7.16 4.75 8.39
CA SER A 55 -7.32 5.98 9.20
C SER A 55 -8.76 6.54 9.21
N HIS A 56 -9.59 6.19 8.22
CA HIS A 56 -11.01 6.56 8.18
C HIS A 56 -11.94 5.54 8.86
N GLY A 57 -11.37 4.49 9.43
CA GLY A 57 -12.11 3.35 9.99
C GLY A 57 -12.51 2.32 8.94
N HIS A 58 -12.75 1.10 9.43
CA HIS A 58 -13.15 -0.02 8.59
C HIS A 58 -14.52 0.22 7.93
N SER A 59 -14.63 -0.13 6.65
CA SER A 59 -15.88 -0.08 5.87
C SER A 59 -16.58 1.28 5.97
N HIS A 60 -15.81 2.38 5.86
CA HIS A 60 -16.38 3.74 5.94
C HIS A 60 -17.47 3.92 4.87
N PRO A 61 -18.71 4.31 5.24
CA PRO A 61 -19.86 4.27 4.33
C PRO A 61 -19.67 5.07 3.05
N ALA A 62 -19.08 6.26 3.14
CA ALA A 62 -18.84 7.10 1.97
C ALA A 62 -17.83 6.49 1.01
N LEU A 63 -16.75 5.86 1.54
CA LEU A 63 -15.74 5.19 0.71
C LEU A 63 -16.31 3.95 0.03
N VAL A 64 -17.07 3.12 0.78
CA VAL A 64 -17.72 1.93 0.23
C VAL A 64 -18.71 2.30 -0.87
N LYS A 65 -19.51 3.36 -0.67
CA LYS A 65 -20.46 3.86 -1.68
C LYS A 65 -19.74 4.23 -2.97
N VAL A 66 -18.71 5.05 -2.90
CA VAL A 66 -17.93 5.49 -4.08
C VAL A 66 -17.28 4.31 -4.79
N LEU A 67 -16.74 3.34 -4.03
CA LEU A 67 -16.14 2.13 -4.58
C LEU A 67 -17.16 1.32 -5.39
N ILE A 68 -18.37 1.10 -4.84
CA ILE A 68 -19.45 0.35 -5.51
C ILE A 68 -19.88 1.08 -6.79
N GLU A 69 -20.15 2.38 -6.70
CA GLU A 69 -20.61 3.19 -7.84
C GLU A 69 -19.56 3.19 -8.97
N GLN A 70 -18.29 3.37 -8.62
CA GLN A 70 -17.23 3.39 -9.64
C GLN A 70 -16.95 2.01 -10.22
N ALA A 71 -17.00 0.95 -9.41
CA ALA A 71 -16.81 -0.43 -9.89
C ALA A 71 -17.90 -0.85 -10.88
N GLN A 72 -19.14 -0.42 -10.67
CA GLN A 72 -20.24 -0.66 -11.60
C GLN A 72 -20.13 0.16 -12.89
N LYS A 73 -19.53 1.35 -12.86
CA LYS A 73 -19.36 2.23 -14.02
C LYS A 73 -18.13 1.81 -14.86
N LEU A 74 -16.99 1.70 -14.24
CA LEU A 74 -15.70 1.31 -14.86
C LEU A 74 -14.71 0.92 -13.78
N ALA A 75 -14.46 -0.38 -13.63
CA ALA A 75 -13.58 -0.90 -12.59
C ALA A 75 -12.09 -0.69 -12.92
N ILE A 76 -11.68 -1.00 -14.15
CA ILE A 76 -10.28 -0.92 -14.58
C ILE A 76 -10.19 -0.64 -16.08
N THR A 77 -9.14 0.08 -16.48
CA THR A 77 -8.72 0.22 -17.87
C THR A 77 -7.20 0.40 -17.94
N SER A 78 -6.62 0.22 -19.12
CA SER A 78 -5.21 0.50 -19.35
C SER A 78 -4.89 1.99 -19.18
N ARG A 79 -3.69 2.30 -18.66
CA ARG A 79 -3.18 3.68 -18.60
C ARG A 79 -2.96 4.28 -20.01
N ALA A 80 -3.11 3.52 -21.06
CA ALA A 80 -3.15 4.03 -22.44
C ALA A 80 -4.35 4.96 -22.69
N PHE A 81 -5.35 4.95 -21.81
CA PHE A 81 -6.52 5.82 -21.88
C PHE A 81 -6.56 6.79 -20.70
N TYR A 82 -7.15 7.96 -20.92
CA TYR A 82 -7.50 8.85 -19.82
C TYR A 82 -8.76 8.35 -19.12
N THR A 83 -8.85 8.58 -17.81
CA THR A 83 -10.05 8.28 -17.02
C THR A 83 -10.45 9.46 -16.16
N GLU A 84 -11.75 9.71 -16.07
CA GLU A 84 -12.29 10.81 -15.29
C GLU A 84 -11.83 10.80 -13.83
N PRO A 85 -11.93 9.70 -13.05
CA PRO A 85 -11.50 9.68 -11.65
C PRO A 85 -10.00 9.97 -11.48
N PHE A 86 -9.17 9.44 -12.37
CA PHE A 86 -7.73 9.64 -12.28
C PHE A 86 -7.34 11.10 -12.53
N SER A 87 -7.98 11.76 -13.47
CA SER A 87 -7.71 13.18 -13.76
C SER A 87 -8.03 14.08 -12.56
N TYR A 88 -9.17 13.89 -11.92
CA TYR A 88 -9.51 14.60 -10.68
C TYR A 88 -8.59 14.26 -9.51
N TYR A 89 -8.18 13.00 -9.39
CA TYR A 89 -7.28 12.55 -8.34
C TYR A 89 -5.92 13.25 -8.44
N ILE A 90 -5.27 13.24 -9.60
CA ILE A 90 -3.95 13.86 -9.78
C ILE A 90 -4.00 15.38 -9.63
N GLU A 91 -5.05 16.04 -10.11
CA GLU A 91 -5.26 17.47 -9.91
C GLU A 91 -5.34 17.82 -8.42
N LYS A 92 -6.18 17.12 -7.69
CA LYS A 92 -6.35 17.33 -6.25
C LYS A 92 -5.06 17.07 -5.48
N LEU A 93 -4.36 16.01 -5.82
CA LEU A 93 -3.11 15.65 -5.15
C LEU A 93 -2.00 16.66 -5.45
N SER A 94 -1.88 17.16 -6.68
CA SER A 94 -0.97 18.25 -7.05
C SER A 94 -1.24 19.51 -6.21
N LYS A 95 -2.51 19.92 -6.09
CA LYS A 95 -2.90 21.09 -5.29
C LYS A 95 -2.58 20.94 -3.80
N ILE A 96 -2.79 19.75 -3.22
CA ILE A 96 -2.54 19.49 -1.79
C ILE A 96 -1.04 19.39 -1.50
N SER A 97 -0.28 18.74 -2.36
CA SER A 97 1.15 18.52 -2.16
C SER A 97 2.02 19.74 -2.54
N GLY A 98 1.50 20.65 -3.35
CA GLY A 98 2.24 21.78 -3.89
C GLY A 98 3.19 21.45 -5.05
N PHE A 99 3.23 20.17 -5.49
CA PHE A 99 4.01 19.74 -6.66
C PHE A 99 3.20 19.89 -7.95
N SER A 100 3.87 20.29 -9.02
CA SER A 100 3.23 20.52 -10.33
C SER A 100 2.73 19.21 -11.01
N SER A 101 3.30 18.08 -10.66
CA SER A 101 3.03 16.80 -11.32
C SER A 101 2.97 15.65 -10.32
N VAL A 102 2.14 14.66 -10.64
CA VAL A 102 1.91 13.47 -9.83
C VAL A 102 2.13 12.22 -10.68
N LEU A 103 2.95 11.29 -10.19
CA LEU A 103 3.11 9.97 -10.76
C LEU A 103 2.57 8.94 -9.76
N ALA A 104 1.38 8.39 -10.04
CA ALA A 104 0.76 7.38 -9.19
C ALA A 104 1.34 5.99 -9.48
N MET A 105 1.57 5.21 -8.42
CA MET A 105 2.02 3.83 -8.45
C MET A 105 1.02 2.93 -7.74
N ASN A 106 1.12 1.60 -7.94
CA ASN A 106 0.20 0.65 -7.33
C ASN A 106 0.50 0.38 -5.85
N THR A 107 1.77 0.49 -5.45
CA THR A 107 2.22 0.22 -4.07
C THR A 107 3.19 1.28 -3.57
N GLY A 108 3.34 1.36 -2.25
CA GLY A 108 4.34 2.23 -1.63
C GLY A 108 5.78 1.86 -2.01
N ALA A 109 6.07 0.56 -2.16
CA ALA A 109 7.38 0.09 -2.62
C ALA A 109 7.70 0.59 -4.03
N GLU A 110 6.78 0.45 -4.97
CA GLU A 110 6.93 0.98 -6.34
C GLU A 110 7.10 2.50 -6.35
N ALA A 111 6.37 3.22 -5.51
CA ALA A 111 6.48 4.67 -5.41
C ALA A 111 7.87 5.11 -4.93
N VAL A 112 8.39 4.47 -3.89
CA VAL A 112 9.73 4.76 -3.35
C VAL A 112 10.83 4.38 -4.35
N GLU A 113 10.76 3.21 -4.96
CA GLU A 113 11.70 2.81 -6.01
C GLU A 113 11.72 3.79 -7.19
N THR A 114 10.53 4.21 -7.63
CA THR A 114 10.41 5.19 -8.72
C THR A 114 11.00 6.53 -8.32
N ALA A 115 10.74 7.01 -7.09
CA ALA A 115 11.33 8.24 -6.59
C ALA A 115 12.87 8.18 -6.55
N ILE A 116 13.45 7.06 -6.09
CA ILE A 116 14.89 6.85 -6.07
C ILE A 116 15.47 6.85 -7.49
N LYS A 117 14.88 6.10 -8.41
CA LYS A 117 15.31 6.03 -9.81
C LYS A 117 15.22 7.41 -10.49
N ALA A 118 14.13 8.13 -10.27
CA ALA A 118 13.94 9.49 -10.81
C ALA A 118 14.97 10.48 -10.24
N SER A 119 15.22 10.45 -8.93
CA SER A 119 16.21 11.32 -8.27
C SER A 119 17.62 11.04 -8.76
N ARG A 120 18.02 9.78 -8.90
CA ARG A 120 19.33 9.42 -9.45
C ARG A 120 19.47 9.84 -10.91
N ARG A 121 18.46 9.57 -11.74
CA ARG A 121 18.45 10.03 -13.13
C ARG A 121 18.59 11.54 -13.23
N TRP A 122 17.86 12.31 -12.42
CA TRP A 122 18.00 13.74 -12.35
C TRP A 122 19.40 14.18 -11.90
N GLY A 123 19.97 13.49 -10.91
CA GLY A 123 21.34 13.71 -10.45
C GLY A 123 22.37 13.58 -11.58
N TYR A 124 22.27 12.53 -12.36
CA TYR A 124 23.20 12.30 -13.47
C TYR A 124 22.99 13.26 -14.64
N PHE A 125 21.76 13.40 -15.13
CA PHE A 125 21.49 14.14 -16.36
C PHE A 125 21.30 15.65 -16.17
N SER A 126 20.85 16.10 -15.01
CA SER A 126 20.54 17.52 -14.76
C SER A 126 21.56 18.18 -13.82
N LYS A 127 22.10 17.45 -12.85
CA LYS A 127 23.12 17.95 -11.91
C LYS A 127 24.56 17.65 -12.36
N GLY A 128 24.76 16.77 -13.33
CA GLY A 128 26.09 16.39 -13.80
C GLY A 128 26.90 15.57 -12.80
N ILE A 129 26.24 14.83 -11.91
CA ILE A 129 26.92 13.90 -11.00
C ILE A 129 27.55 12.80 -11.85
N GLU A 130 28.81 12.47 -11.56
CA GLU A 130 29.54 11.40 -12.22
C GLU A 130 28.81 10.06 -12.12
N GLU A 131 28.98 9.20 -13.10
CA GLU A 131 28.40 7.88 -13.12
C GLU A 131 28.71 7.11 -11.84
N ASN A 132 27.71 6.43 -11.28
CA ASN A 132 27.77 5.67 -10.02
C ASN A 132 28.13 6.49 -8.75
N LYS A 133 28.09 7.83 -8.79
CA LYS A 133 28.34 8.70 -7.63
C LYS A 133 27.08 9.30 -7.02
N ALA A 134 25.88 9.09 -7.60
CA ALA A 134 24.64 9.57 -7.01
C ALA A 134 24.28 8.76 -5.73
N GLU A 135 24.21 9.46 -4.61
CA GLU A 135 23.92 8.89 -3.29
C GLU A 135 22.51 9.26 -2.83
N ILE A 136 21.86 8.35 -2.12
CA ILE A 136 20.57 8.57 -1.48
C ILE A 136 20.73 8.35 0.02
N ILE A 137 20.41 9.38 0.81
CA ILE A 137 20.46 9.29 2.27
C ILE A 137 19.13 8.75 2.79
N VAL A 138 19.18 7.73 3.63
CA VAL A 138 18.01 7.13 4.26
C VAL A 138 18.20 6.98 5.76
N ALA A 139 17.09 7.00 6.53
CA ALA A 139 17.16 6.75 7.96
C ALA A 139 17.49 5.27 8.23
N ASN A 140 18.37 5.01 9.18
CA ASN A 140 18.68 3.64 9.59
C ASN A 140 17.44 2.95 10.17
N GLY A 141 17.20 1.69 9.78
CA GLY A 141 16.07 0.89 10.25
C GLY A 141 14.71 1.29 9.64
N ASN A 142 14.64 2.15 8.63
CA ASN A 142 13.37 2.42 7.95
C ASN A 142 12.92 1.21 7.11
N PHE A 143 11.61 1.12 6.88
CA PHE A 143 11.00 0.00 6.15
C PHE A 143 11.55 -0.18 4.73
N GLN A 144 11.90 0.90 4.04
CA GLN A 144 12.37 0.89 2.66
C GLN A 144 13.87 0.55 2.51
N GLN A 145 14.62 0.52 3.61
CA GLN A 145 16.05 0.20 3.60
C GLN A 145 16.33 -1.20 3.02
N LEU A 146 15.44 -2.17 3.27
CA LEU A 146 15.55 -3.53 2.73
C LEU A 146 15.49 -3.56 1.20
N PHE A 147 14.68 -2.72 0.57
CA PHE A 147 14.55 -2.64 -0.89
C PHE A 147 15.76 -1.95 -1.53
N LEU A 148 16.31 -0.91 -0.90
CA LEU A 148 17.50 -0.20 -1.36
C LEU A 148 18.74 -1.09 -1.42
N LEU A 149 18.96 -1.94 -0.43
CA LEU A 149 20.11 -2.84 -0.37
C LEU A 149 20.12 -3.89 -1.48
N TYR A 150 18.95 -4.33 -1.94
CA TYR A 150 18.83 -5.26 -3.05
C TYR A 150 19.17 -4.63 -4.41
N PHE A 151 18.77 -3.38 -4.65
CA PHE A 151 18.99 -2.70 -5.93
C PHE A 151 20.39 -2.10 -6.10
N LEU A 152 21.04 -1.69 -5.02
CA LEU A 152 22.42 -1.14 -5.08
C LEU A 152 23.49 -2.21 -5.31
N ARG A 153 23.16 -3.51 -5.16
CA ARG A 153 24.09 -4.62 -5.45
C ARG A 153 24.06 -5.13 -6.89
N PHE A 154 23.09 -4.69 -7.69
CA PHE A 154 22.89 -5.18 -9.07
C PHE A 154 23.00 -4.08 -10.14
N LEU A 155 23.48 -2.91 -9.80
CA LEU A 155 23.86 -1.83 -10.70
C LEU A 155 25.32 -1.46 -10.47
#